data_9de637db7e45fe07f6a4e74784ad9aee
#
_entry.id   9de637db7e45fe07f6a4e74784ad9aee
#
_cell.length_a   1.000
_cell.length_b   1.000
_cell.length_c   1.000
_cell.angle_alpha   90.00
_cell.angle_beta   90.00
_cell.angle_gamma   90.00
#
_symmetry.space_group_name_H-M   'P 1'
#
loop_
_entity.id
_entity.type
_entity.pdbx_description
1 polymer ?
#
loop_
_entity_poly.entity_id
_entity_poly.type
_entity_poly.pdbx_seq_one_letter_code
_entity_poly.pdbx_strand_id
1 'polypeptide(L)'
;NIPGDSSRSVTIPIHGKLNTEDGMAEFLIQVMEARGFDAFPLEFKIETRKFAEPKIVIADAVFSTEDGGLIKLNYPINLKVLVQNVGAGEAKGVRVNFDLPGANCVFLGDQNQYDLNFMKRGESRELDFLFTATRRYTGTTIPVSVQINETYGRYGLDTTLQVSLAENLTAKNEVVISGVTAAVAEDITIASLTSDVDKNIPLIVTTHPSRYALVIGNEDYSKFQRGLNNEANVKFARNDATIFKDYAQRVLGVEEKNLFFITDATAGEMEQKIDLISKLATKTGAEAEIVFYFAGHGLPDEVSKEPYLIPVDVSGTNLTSAIKLADVYKKLSETGAQKVTFFLDACFSGGGRDAGLLAARSVKVKPKDELVTGNVVVFSASSGEQSSLPYTDKQHGMFTYFLLKKLQESKGNITYGKLADFVKNNVSIESLRINSKEQDPTVKVSMDVQDKWESWTVN
;
A
#
# COMPACT_ATOMS: atom_id res chain seq x y z
N ASN A 1 28.79 29.91 50.74
CA ASN A 1 28.29 31.15 51.38
C ASN A 1 27.51 31.97 50.38
N ILE A 2 26.40 32.52 50.78
CA ILE A 2 25.60 33.52 50.05
C ILE A 2 25.80 34.82 50.81
N PRO A 3 26.46 35.84 50.21
CA PRO A 3 26.65 37.16 50.86
C PRO A 3 25.29 37.83 51.13
N GLY A 4 25.27 38.78 52.08
CA GLY A 4 24.08 39.59 52.31
C GLY A 4 23.61 40.30 51.03
N ASP A 5 22.33 40.43 50.82
CA ASP A 5 21.68 41.02 49.64
C ASP A 5 22.03 40.33 48.30
N SER A 6 22.39 39.05 48.34
CA SER A 6 22.71 38.27 47.14
C SER A 6 21.84 37.01 47.05
N SER A 7 21.76 36.44 45.82
CA SER A 7 21.03 35.22 45.55
C SER A 7 21.92 34.18 44.83
N ARG A 8 21.63 32.92 45.02
CA ARG A 8 22.19 31.80 44.24
C ARG A 8 21.09 30.90 43.74
N SER A 9 21.20 30.47 42.50
CA SER A 9 20.31 29.46 41.92
C SER A 9 20.96 28.07 42.04
N VAL A 10 20.16 27.09 42.43
CA VAL A 10 20.55 25.68 42.45
C VAL A 10 19.53 24.91 41.59
N THR A 11 20.02 24.16 40.63
CA THR A 11 19.20 23.27 39.82
C THR A 11 19.28 21.86 40.40
N ILE A 12 18.14 21.30 40.78
CA ILE A 12 18.04 19.94 41.31
C ILE A 12 17.33 19.12 40.25
N PRO A 13 18.04 18.22 39.51
CA PRO A 13 17.39 17.35 38.55
C PRO A 13 16.54 16.27 39.26
N ILE A 14 15.31 16.14 38.84
CA ILE A 14 14.40 15.09 39.34
C ILE A 14 14.19 14.09 38.20
N HIS A 15 14.47 12.80 38.49
CA HIS A 15 14.33 11.73 37.52
C HIS A 15 13.31 10.71 38.04
N GLY A 16 12.25 10.44 37.23
CA GLY A 16 11.34 9.32 37.45
C GLY A 16 12.01 7.98 37.12
N LYS A 17 11.72 6.94 37.87
CA LYS A 17 12.11 5.57 37.55
C LYS A 17 11.04 4.94 36.67
N LEU A 18 11.41 3.92 35.86
CA LEU A 18 10.47 3.19 35.00
C LEU A 18 9.32 2.50 35.77
N ASN A 19 9.52 2.23 37.05
CA ASN A 19 8.53 1.63 37.95
C ASN A 19 7.75 2.66 38.80
N THR A 20 7.81 3.94 38.45
CA THR A 20 7.00 4.99 39.09
C THR A 20 5.53 4.77 38.72
N GLU A 21 4.66 4.71 39.74
CA GLU A 21 3.21 4.58 39.56
C GLU A 21 2.54 5.96 39.40
N ASP A 22 1.30 5.96 38.96
CA ASP A 22 0.46 7.17 38.94
C ASP A 22 0.27 7.69 40.36
N GLY A 23 0.41 9.01 40.53
CA GLY A 23 0.25 9.61 41.86
C GLY A 23 0.84 11.02 41.97
N MET A 24 1.12 11.38 43.22
CA MET A 24 1.76 12.66 43.56
C MET A 24 3.04 12.38 44.37
N ALA A 25 4.19 12.81 43.81
CA ALA A 25 5.44 12.82 44.55
C ALA A 25 5.56 14.14 45.35
N GLU A 26 5.76 14.03 46.66
CA GLU A 26 5.91 15.19 47.53
C GLU A 26 7.39 15.48 47.75
N PHE A 27 7.77 16.72 47.63
CA PHE A 27 9.14 17.19 47.80
C PHE A 27 9.17 18.29 48.83
N LEU A 28 10.20 18.24 49.69
CA LEU A 28 10.50 19.22 50.69
C LEU A 28 11.89 19.76 50.40
N ILE A 29 11.99 21.05 50.17
CA ILE A 29 13.29 21.75 50.10
C ILE A 29 13.49 22.55 51.35
N GLN A 30 14.56 22.24 52.08
CA GLN A 30 14.95 22.95 53.30
C GLN A 30 16.32 23.59 53.10
N VAL A 31 16.43 24.89 53.36
CA VAL A 31 17.67 25.63 53.34
C VAL A 31 18.06 25.90 54.79
N MET A 32 19.14 25.26 55.24
CA MET A 32 19.65 25.42 56.61
C MET A 32 20.83 26.40 56.64
N GLU A 33 20.83 27.28 57.64
CA GLU A 33 21.89 28.23 57.88
C GLU A 33 22.66 27.82 59.15
N ALA A 34 24.02 27.95 59.15
CA ALA A 34 24.87 27.42 60.20
C ALA A 34 24.67 28.05 61.60
N ARG A 35 23.99 29.17 61.69
CA ARG A 35 23.67 29.87 62.95
C ARG A 35 22.21 29.73 63.36
N GLY A 36 21.43 28.89 62.63
CA GLY A 36 20.03 28.61 62.95
C GLY A 36 19.02 29.60 62.38
N PHE A 37 19.39 30.46 61.41
CA PHE A 37 18.45 31.29 60.65
C PHE A 37 17.99 30.58 59.39
N ASP A 38 17.38 29.44 59.55
CA ASP A 38 16.93 28.59 58.46
C ASP A 38 15.75 29.23 57.72
N ALA A 39 15.72 29.01 56.40
CA ALA A 39 14.56 29.41 55.61
C ALA A 39 13.35 28.55 55.92
N PHE A 40 12.16 29.07 55.72
CA PHE A 40 10.94 28.28 55.75
C PHE A 40 11.05 27.15 54.71
N PRO A 41 10.66 25.91 55.06
CA PRO A 41 10.63 24.81 54.11
C PRO A 41 9.70 25.10 52.94
N LEU A 42 10.15 24.77 51.71
CA LEU A 42 9.33 24.84 50.53
C LEU A 42 8.82 23.43 50.21
N GLU A 43 7.52 23.27 50.31
CA GLU A 43 6.85 22.04 49.92
C GLU A 43 6.22 22.19 48.52
N PHE A 44 6.41 21.19 47.67
CA PHE A 44 5.74 21.13 46.38
C PHE A 44 5.47 19.69 45.98
N LYS A 45 4.49 19.52 45.10
CA LYS A 45 4.04 18.21 44.62
C LYS A 45 4.20 18.17 43.11
N ILE A 46 4.66 17.02 42.61
CA ILE A 46 4.77 16.74 41.16
C ILE A 46 3.87 15.54 40.87
N GLU A 47 2.99 15.68 39.90
CA GLU A 47 2.21 14.56 39.38
C GLU A 47 3.15 13.55 38.72
N THR A 48 3.04 12.29 39.13
CA THR A 48 3.76 11.19 38.51
C THR A 48 2.81 10.37 37.66
N ARG A 49 3.32 9.89 36.53
CA ARG A 49 2.56 9.00 35.64
C ARG A 49 3.35 7.71 35.45
N LYS A 50 2.61 6.61 35.49
CA LYS A 50 3.15 5.29 35.18
C LYS A 50 3.73 5.28 33.78
N PHE A 51 4.90 4.68 33.65
CA PHE A 51 5.52 4.50 32.35
C PHE A 51 4.66 3.59 31.47
N ALA A 52 4.17 4.12 30.36
CA ALA A 52 3.48 3.34 29.35
C ALA A 52 4.54 2.55 28.54
N GLU A 53 4.51 1.23 28.67
CA GLU A 53 5.49 0.37 28.03
C GLU A 53 5.24 0.24 26.52
N PRO A 54 6.26 0.51 25.67
CA PRO A 54 6.19 0.13 24.28
C PRO A 54 6.33 -1.39 24.14
N LYS A 55 5.98 -1.94 22.99
CA LYS A 55 6.27 -3.32 22.61
C LYS A 55 6.38 -3.43 21.10
N ILE A 56 7.57 -3.73 20.62
CA ILE A 56 7.82 -3.84 19.18
C ILE A 56 7.72 -5.30 18.77
N VAL A 57 6.94 -5.56 17.72
CA VAL A 57 6.75 -6.88 17.14
C VAL A 57 6.90 -6.84 15.63
N ILE A 58 7.15 -7.99 15.02
CA ILE A 58 6.90 -8.21 13.59
C ILE A 58 5.43 -8.57 13.45
N ALA A 59 4.65 -7.64 12.94
CA ALA A 59 3.21 -7.82 12.75
C ALA A 59 2.91 -8.74 11.57
N ASP A 60 3.74 -8.65 10.52
CA ASP A 60 3.65 -9.51 9.34
C ASP A 60 4.99 -9.57 8.61
N ALA A 61 5.23 -10.63 7.81
CA ALA A 61 6.41 -10.76 6.98
C ALA A 61 6.08 -11.60 5.74
N VAL A 62 6.61 -11.19 4.58
CA VAL A 62 6.39 -11.87 3.30
C VAL A 62 7.69 -11.99 2.53
N PHE A 63 8.01 -13.20 2.05
CA PHE A 63 9.07 -13.42 1.08
C PHE A 63 8.49 -13.44 -0.33
N SER A 64 9.15 -12.76 -1.26
CA SER A 64 8.74 -12.69 -2.67
C SER A 64 9.95 -12.67 -3.60
N THR A 65 9.71 -12.95 -4.87
CA THR A 65 10.66 -12.74 -5.96
C THR A 65 10.11 -11.63 -6.88
N GLU A 66 10.96 -10.98 -7.64
CA GLU A 66 10.58 -9.88 -8.54
C GLU A 66 9.53 -10.30 -9.58
N ASP A 67 9.63 -11.56 -10.05
CA ASP A 67 8.70 -12.16 -11.02
C ASP A 67 7.45 -12.78 -10.38
N GLY A 68 7.30 -12.73 -9.05
CA GLY A 68 6.22 -13.40 -8.31
C GLY A 68 6.30 -14.94 -8.37
N GLY A 69 7.43 -15.48 -8.84
CA GLY A 69 7.66 -16.90 -9.01
C GLY A 69 8.13 -17.62 -7.74
N LEU A 70 8.66 -18.82 -7.96
CA LEU A 70 9.20 -19.66 -6.88
C LEU A 70 10.53 -19.10 -6.35
N ILE A 71 10.73 -19.16 -5.05
CA ILE A 71 12.00 -18.79 -4.41
C ILE A 71 13.04 -19.87 -4.70
N LYS A 72 14.10 -19.48 -5.43
CA LYS A 72 15.16 -20.38 -5.92
C LYS A 72 16.53 -19.86 -5.57
N LEU A 73 17.51 -20.76 -5.54
CA LEU A 73 18.92 -20.40 -5.41
C LEU A 73 19.36 -19.50 -6.57
N ASN A 74 20.23 -18.53 -6.27
CA ASN A 74 20.82 -17.60 -7.21
C ASN A 74 19.84 -16.60 -7.87
N TYR A 75 18.65 -16.43 -7.26
CA TYR A 75 17.68 -15.41 -7.63
C TYR A 75 17.52 -14.39 -6.49
N PRO A 76 17.26 -13.11 -6.79
CA PRO A 76 16.93 -12.13 -5.78
C PRO A 76 15.65 -12.51 -5.02
N ILE A 77 15.72 -12.44 -3.71
CA ILE A 77 14.62 -12.70 -2.79
C ILE A 77 14.38 -11.42 -1.99
N ASN A 78 13.18 -10.88 -2.03
CA ASN A 78 12.79 -9.77 -1.20
C ASN A 78 12.03 -10.27 0.03
N LEU A 79 12.51 -9.91 1.21
CA LEU A 79 11.80 -10.06 2.47
C LEU A 79 11.21 -8.70 2.86
N LYS A 80 9.90 -8.60 2.84
CA LYS A 80 9.15 -7.46 3.34
C LYS A 80 8.71 -7.74 4.76
N VAL A 81 9.05 -6.86 5.71
CA VAL A 81 8.71 -7.01 7.13
C VAL A 81 7.91 -5.81 7.59
N LEU A 82 6.81 -6.06 8.26
CA LEU A 82 5.99 -5.05 8.90
C LEU A 82 6.26 -5.03 10.40
N VAL A 83 6.99 -4.04 10.86
CA VAL A 83 7.29 -3.81 12.28
C VAL A 83 6.21 -2.92 12.87
N GLN A 84 5.66 -3.28 14.04
CA GLN A 84 4.60 -2.50 14.71
C GLN A 84 4.88 -2.34 16.20
N ASN A 85 4.57 -1.16 16.74
CA ASN A 85 4.53 -0.94 18.18
C ASN A 85 3.12 -1.26 18.70
N VAL A 86 2.94 -2.44 19.26
CA VAL A 86 1.66 -2.92 19.85
C VAL A 86 1.54 -2.62 21.35
N GLY A 87 2.52 -1.93 21.94
CA GLY A 87 2.53 -1.53 23.35
C GLY A 87 1.66 -0.31 23.65
N ALA A 88 1.52 0.00 24.93
CA ALA A 88 0.73 1.14 25.41
C ALA A 88 1.47 2.49 25.24
N GLY A 89 2.82 2.49 25.16
CA GLY A 89 3.65 3.67 25.07
C GLY A 89 4.40 3.81 23.76
N GLU A 90 5.10 4.95 23.61
CA GLU A 90 5.99 5.21 22.47
C GLU A 90 7.31 4.47 22.64
N ALA A 91 7.82 3.87 21.57
CA ALA A 91 9.18 3.31 21.52
C ALA A 91 10.16 4.36 20.96
N LYS A 92 11.34 4.46 21.59
CA LYS A 92 12.40 5.40 21.19
C LYS A 92 13.68 4.66 20.85
N GLY A 93 14.45 5.20 19.90
CA GLY A 93 15.72 4.62 19.45
C GLY A 93 15.53 3.23 18.82
N VAL A 94 14.43 3.04 18.10
CA VAL A 94 14.11 1.75 17.47
C VAL A 94 15.03 1.51 16.30
N ARG A 95 15.76 0.38 16.34
CA ARG A 95 16.65 -0.09 15.27
C ARG A 95 16.34 -1.53 14.92
N VAL A 96 16.32 -1.82 13.62
CA VAL A 96 16.08 -3.15 13.08
C VAL A 96 17.29 -3.59 12.28
N ASN A 97 17.85 -4.75 12.63
CA ASN A 97 18.98 -5.35 11.91
C ASN A 97 18.52 -6.67 11.31
N PHE A 98 18.95 -6.92 10.07
CA PHE A 98 18.75 -8.18 9.36
C PHE A 98 20.11 -8.87 9.16
N ASP A 99 20.20 -10.17 9.52
CA ASP A 99 21.38 -10.98 9.32
C ASP A 99 21.05 -12.28 8.59
N LEU A 100 21.96 -12.68 7.70
CA LEU A 100 21.87 -13.88 6.88
C LEU A 100 22.81 -15.00 7.36
N PRO A 101 22.49 -16.28 7.14
CA PRO A 101 23.31 -17.41 7.56
C PRO A 101 24.58 -17.53 6.70
N GLY A 102 25.69 -16.97 7.17
CA GLY A 102 27.04 -17.26 6.65
C GLY A 102 27.31 -16.92 5.16
N ALA A 103 28.42 -17.46 4.63
CA ALA A 103 29.03 -17.02 3.37
C ALA A 103 28.28 -17.40 2.07
N ASN A 104 27.25 -18.23 2.15
CA ASN A 104 26.50 -18.69 0.97
C ASN A 104 25.18 -17.91 0.74
N CYS A 105 24.89 -16.95 1.60
CA CYS A 105 23.82 -16.00 1.42
C CYS A 105 24.40 -14.59 1.33
N VAL A 106 23.95 -13.80 0.38
CA VAL A 106 24.51 -12.49 0.06
C VAL A 106 23.40 -11.44 0.12
N PHE A 107 23.67 -10.39 0.84
CA PHE A 107 22.85 -9.19 0.85
C PHE A 107 23.01 -8.44 -0.48
N LEU A 108 21.92 -8.01 -1.08
CA LEU A 108 21.88 -7.32 -2.37
C LEU A 108 21.35 -5.88 -2.27
N GLY A 109 20.72 -5.51 -1.15
CA GLY A 109 20.15 -4.20 -0.93
C GLY A 109 21.16 -3.13 -0.52
N ASP A 110 20.67 -1.90 -0.32
CA ASP A 110 21.51 -0.77 0.08
C ASP A 110 21.84 -0.78 1.58
N GLN A 111 20.97 -1.39 2.39
CA GLN A 111 21.13 -1.43 3.86
C GLN A 111 20.50 -2.69 4.47
N ASN A 112 21.16 -3.24 5.47
CA ASN A 112 20.65 -4.32 6.32
C ASN A 112 20.29 -3.84 7.73
N GLN A 113 20.43 -2.56 7.99
CA GLN A 113 20.09 -1.90 9.26
C GLN A 113 19.21 -0.71 9.00
N TYR A 114 18.11 -0.62 9.75
CA TYR A 114 17.12 0.45 9.66
C TYR A 114 17.02 1.19 10.99
N ASP A 115 17.18 2.50 10.97
CA ASP A 115 16.96 3.36 12.13
C ASP A 115 15.57 4.01 12.01
N LEU A 116 14.62 3.50 12.78
CA LEU A 116 13.25 3.99 12.79
C LEU A 116 13.06 5.15 13.77
N ASN A 117 14.10 5.51 14.53
CA ASN A 117 14.15 6.53 15.57
C ASN A 117 13.07 6.34 16.65
N PHE A 118 11.83 6.65 16.36
CA PHE A 118 10.73 6.40 17.29
C PHE A 118 9.50 5.86 16.56
N MET A 119 8.70 5.10 17.32
CA MET A 119 7.41 4.58 16.85
C MET A 119 6.34 4.88 17.89
N LYS A 120 5.28 5.58 17.46
CA LYS A 120 4.12 5.85 18.30
C LYS A 120 3.37 4.55 18.60
N ARG A 121 2.54 4.60 19.63
CA ARG A 121 1.59 3.52 19.91
C ARG A 121 0.73 3.21 18.69
N GLY A 122 0.63 1.93 18.29
CA GLY A 122 -0.11 1.44 17.15
C GLY A 122 0.61 1.64 15.79
N GLU A 123 1.66 2.44 15.73
CA GLU A 123 2.36 2.75 14.48
C GLU A 123 3.07 1.53 13.91
N SER A 124 2.99 1.36 12.59
CA SER A 124 3.71 0.34 11.84
C SER A 124 4.67 0.96 10.82
N ARG A 125 5.74 0.22 10.50
CA ARG A 125 6.75 0.57 9.47
C ARG A 125 7.04 -0.66 8.63
N GLU A 126 7.02 -0.49 7.33
CA GLU A 126 7.41 -1.50 6.36
C GLU A 126 8.90 -1.39 6.05
N LEU A 127 9.60 -2.52 6.03
CA LEU A 127 11.02 -2.63 5.73
C LEU A 127 11.22 -3.68 4.64
N ASP A 128 12.09 -3.38 3.69
CA ASP A 128 12.43 -4.28 2.60
C ASP A 128 13.89 -4.74 2.74
N PHE A 129 14.11 -6.05 2.70
CA PHE A 129 15.42 -6.66 2.81
C PHE A 129 15.67 -7.59 1.61
N LEU A 130 16.54 -7.14 0.69
CA LEU A 130 16.84 -7.85 -0.54
C LEU A 130 18.11 -8.68 -0.39
N PHE A 131 18.02 -9.98 -0.70
CA PHE A 131 19.15 -10.92 -0.60
C PHE A 131 19.05 -12.05 -1.62
N THR A 132 20.08 -12.89 -1.69
CA THR A 132 20.07 -14.12 -2.46
C THR A 132 20.85 -15.21 -1.74
N ALA A 133 20.50 -16.47 -2.00
CA ALA A 133 21.33 -17.63 -1.63
C ALA A 133 22.03 -18.16 -2.87
N THR A 134 23.34 -18.38 -2.76
CA THR A 134 24.16 -18.89 -3.88
C THR A 134 23.89 -20.37 -4.13
N ARG A 135 24.34 -20.89 -5.28
CA ARG A 135 24.26 -22.34 -5.60
C ARG A 135 25.02 -23.26 -4.62
N ARG A 136 25.86 -22.69 -3.75
CA ARG A 136 26.59 -23.44 -2.71
C ARG A 136 25.79 -23.57 -1.41
N TYR A 137 24.65 -22.92 -1.31
CA TYR A 137 23.77 -23.08 -0.16
C TYR A 137 23.10 -24.44 -0.19
N THR A 138 23.25 -25.22 0.89
CA THR A 138 22.81 -26.63 0.96
C THR A 138 21.56 -26.82 1.81
N GLY A 139 21.03 -25.74 2.45
CA GLY A 139 19.81 -25.80 3.25
C GLY A 139 18.56 -25.84 2.38
N THR A 140 17.51 -26.44 2.90
CA THR A 140 16.16 -26.41 2.29
C THR A 140 15.36 -25.16 2.65
N THR A 141 15.79 -24.46 3.70
CA THR A 141 15.22 -23.18 4.16
C THR A 141 16.33 -22.19 4.39
N ILE A 142 16.08 -20.91 4.14
CA ILE A 142 17.02 -19.82 4.44
C ILE A 142 16.49 -19.09 5.70
N PRO A 143 17.22 -19.15 6.82
CA PRO A 143 16.87 -18.35 8.00
C PRO A 143 17.37 -16.91 7.83
N VAL A 144 16.54 -15.95 8.14
CA VAL A 144 16.88 -14.53 8.23
C VAL A 144 16.68 -14.09 9.66
N SER A 145 17.75 -13.77 10.37
CA SER A 145 17.66 -13.25 11.75
C SER A 145 17.24 -11.79 11.72
N VAL A 146 16.27 -11.43 12.54
CA VAL A 146 15.77 -10.08 12.70
C VAL A 146 15.91 -9.67 14.16
N GLN A 147 16.71 -8.64 14.40
CA GLN A 147 16.94 -8.08 15.74
C GLN A 147 16.36 -6.68 15.80
N ILE A 148 15.41 -6.47 16.70
CA ILE A 148 14.79 -5.17 16.96
C ILE A 148 15.20 -4.69 18.34
N ASN A 149 15.94 -3.60 18.38
CA ASN A 149 16.38 -2.98 19.62
C ASN A 149 15.70 -1.63 19.82
N GLU A 150 15.54 -1.21 21.06
CA GLU A 150 15.03 0.11 21.45
C GLU A 150 15.82 0.65 22.65
N THR A 151 15.61 1.92 23.01
CA THR A 151 16.42 2.64 24.01
C THR A 151 16.54 1.92 25.37
N TYR A 152 15.49 1.22 25.82
CA TYR A 152 15.48 0.58 27.12
C TYR A 152 16.02 -0.86 27.08
N GLY A 153 16.18 -1.46 25.88
CA GLY A 153 16.68 -2.82 25.66
C GLY A 153 15.79 -3.91 26.22
N ARG A 154 14.47 -3.68 26.37
CA ARG A 154 13.51 -4.61 26.99
C ARG A 154 12.27 -4.88 26.16
N TYR A 155 11.94 -3.99 25.23
CA TYR A 155 10.67 -3.98 24.49
C TYR A 155 10.85 -4.23 23.01
N GLY A 156 12.06 -4.63 22.61
CA GLY A 156 12.41 -5.09 21.28
C GLY A 156 12.10 -6.56 21.04
N LEU A 157 12.58 -7.09 19.93
CA LEU A 157 12.38 -8.49 19.52
C LEU A 157 13.67 -9.04 18.92
N ASP A 158 13.99 -10.29 19.22
CA ASP A 158 15.00 -11.08 18.53
C ASP A 158 14.34 -12.35 18.02
N THR A 159 14.32 -12.54 16.69
CA THR A 159 13.63 -13.65 16.04
C THR A 159 14.29 -14.06 14.74
N THR A 160 13.89 -15.22 14.21
CA THR A 160 14.35 -15.70 12.91
C THR A 160 13.16 -16.02 12.02
N LEU A 161 13.12 -15.40 10.87
CA LEU A 161 12.17 -15.70 9.80
C LEU A 161 12.78 -16.76 8.88
N GLN A 162 11.97 -17.70 8.40
CA GLN A 162 12.46 -18.76 7.50
C GLN A 162 11.69 -18.76 6.20
N VAL A 163 12.41 -18.88 5.09
CA VAL A 163 11.82 -19.08 3.78
C VAL A 163 12.25 -20.43 3.21
N SER A 164 11.29 -21.19 2.69
CA SER A 164 11.55 -22.47 2.04
C SER A 164 12.00 -22.26 0.60
N LEU A 165 13.08 -22.97 0.22
CA LEU A 165 13.53 -23.08 -1.17
C LEU A 165 12.67 -24.15 -1.85
N ALA A 166 11.95 -23.74 -2.89
CA ALA A 166 11.07 -24.66 -3.62
C ALA A 166 11.85 -25.35 -4.75
N GLU A 167 12.02 -26.65 -4.64
CA GLU A 167 12.47 -27.43 -5.78
C GLU A 167 11.32 -27.84 -6.73
N ASN A 168 10.08 -27.94 -6.28
CA ASN A 168 8.95 -28.43 -7.13
C ASN A 168 7.52 -28.18 -6.60
N LEU A 169 7.17 -27.12 -5.87
CA LEU A 169 5.80 -26.94 -5.39
C LEU A 169 5.27 -25.50 -5.59
N THR A 170 4.06 -25.39 -6.08
CA THR A 170 3.16 -24.22 -6.00
C THR A 170 2.76 -23.96 -4.53
N ALA A 171 3.71 -23.61 -3.68
CA ALA A 171 3.43 -23.31 -2.29
C ALA A 171 3.48 -21.78 -2.08
N LYS A 172 2.41 -21.22 -1.55
CA LYS A 172 2.46 -19.92 -0.89
C LYS A 172 3.51 -20.02 0.21
N ASN A 173 4.50 -19.15 0.18
CA ASN A 173 5.53 -19.11 1.22
C ASN A 173 4.87 -18.58 2.52
N GLU A 174 4.45 -19.49 3.39
CA GLU A 174 4.04 -19.12 4.74
C GLU A 174 5.29 -18.77 5.55
N VAL A 175 5.33 -17.55 6.05
CA VAL A 175 6.36 -17.11 7.00
C VAL A 175 5.97 -17.60 8.38
N VAL A 176 6.78 -18.46 8.97
CA VAL A 176 6.60 -18.86 10.37
C VAL A 176 7.31 -17.83 11.25
N ILE A 177 6.57 -16.95 11.89
CA ILE A 177 7.09 -16.03 12.89
C ILE A 177 7.13 -16.76 14.23
N SER A 178 8.31 -17.22 14.62
CA SER A 178 8.49 -17.91 15.91
C SER A 178 8.58 -16.88 17.03
N GLY A 179 7.69 -17.00 18.05
CA GLY A 179 7.85 -16.29 19.32
C GLY A 179 6.90 -15.13 19.60
N VAL A 180 5.86 -14.90 18.80
CA VAL A 180 4.91 -13.81 19.06
C VAL A 180 3.65 -14.30 19.80
N THR A 181 3.76 -14.52 21.11
CA THR A 181 2.62 -14.37 22.03
C THR A 181 2.71 -13.00 22.71
N ALA A 182 2.43 -11.95 21.94
CA ALA A 182 2.47 -10.60 22.45
C ALA A 182 1.12 -10.22 23.04
N ALA A 183 1.07 -9.78 24.29
CA ALA A 183 -0.06 -9.03 24.79
C ALA A 183 -0.13 -7.71 24.00
N VAL A 184 -1.11 -7.61 23.10
CA VAL A 184 -1.42 -6.40 22.32
C VAL A 184 -2.27 -5.50 23.22
N ALA A 185 -2.03 -4.19 23.20
CA ALA A 185 -2.89 -3.25 23.92
C ALA A 185 -4.33 -3.35 23.38
N GLU A 186 -5.34 -3.27 24.25
CA GLU A 186 -6.74 -3.65 23.98
C GLU A 186 -7.38 -3.00 22.74
N ASP A 187 -6.89 -1.85 22.30
CA ASP A 187 -7.43 -1.07 21.18
C ASP A 187 -6.49 -1.02 19.96
N ILE A 188 -5.43 -1.82 19.92
CA ILE A 188 -4.50 -1.91 18.79
C ILE A 188 -4.83 -3.12 17.91
N THR A 189 -5.07 -2.87 16.63
CA THR A 189 -5.17 -3.92 15.62
C THR A 189 -3.77 -4.25 15.07
N ILE A 190 -3.44 -5.53 14.97
CA ILE A 190 -2.19 -5.98 14.35
C ILE A 190 -2.30 -5.68 12.84
N ALA A 191 -1.32 -4.95 12.32
CA ALA A 191 -1.20 -4.63 10.92
C ALA A 191 -0.82 -5.86 10.08
N SER A 192 -1.16 -5.88 8.81
CA SER A 192 -0.85 -6.97 7.88
C SER A 192 -0.33 -6.42 6.56
N LEU A 193 0.62 -7.11 5.96
CA LEU A 193 1.12 -6.85 4.61
C LEU A 193 0.20 -7.43 3.53
N THR A 194 -0.71 -8.31 3.92
CA THR A 194 -1.68 -8.92 3.01
C THR A 194 -3.09 -8.56 3.44
N SER A 195 -3.88 -8.12 2.49
CA SER A 195 -5.28 -7.79 2.71
C SER A 195 -6.17 -9.04 2.87
N ASP A 196 -7.33 -8.85 3.46
CA ASP A 196 -8.37 -9.89 3.49
C ASP A 196 -8.87 -10.26 2.08
N VAL A 197 -8.83 -9.31 1.13
CA VAL A 197 -9.19 -9.54 -0.27
C VAL A 197 -8.14 -10.32 -1.05
N ASP A 198 -6.90 -10.41 -0.56
CA ASP A 198 -5.82 -11.19 -1.18
C ASP A 198 -5.95 -12.69 -0.89
N LYS A 199 -6.71 -13.00 0.16
CA LYS A 199 -6.87 -14.37 0.68
C LYS A 199 -8.22 -14.93 0.29
N ASN A 200 -8.28 -16.26 0.09
CA ASN A 200 -9.55 -16.96 -0.16
C ASN A 200 -10.35 -16.40 -1.34
N ILE A 201 -9.64 -15.95 -2.41
CA ILE A 201 -10.30 -15.47 -3.63
C ILE A 201 -11.22 -16.56 -4.17
N PRO A 202 -12.53 -16.30 -4.32
CA PRO A 202 -13.48 -17.28 -4.78
C PRO A 202 -13.08 -17.84 -6.15
N LEU A 203 -13.30 -19.13 -6.35
CA LEU A 203 -13.17 -19.77 -7.66
C LEU A 203 -14.57 -20.09 -8.18
N ILE A 204 -14.94 -19.45 -9.30
CA ILE A 204 -16.16 -19.82 -10.02
C ILE A 204 -15.85 -20.91 -11.05
N VAL A 205 -16.86 -21.72 -11.36
CA VAL A 205 -16.69 -22.82 -12.34
C VAL A 205 -16.88 -22.33 -13.78
N THR A 206 -17.62 -21.25 -13.98
CA THR A 206 -17.92 -20.71 -15.30
C THR A 206 -16.73 -19.94 -15.87
N THR A 207 -16.27 -20.36 -17.05
CA THR A 207 -15.29 -19.60 -17.82
C THR A 207 -15.96 -18.89 -19.00
N HIS A 208 -15.41 -17.76 -19.40
CA HIS A 208 -15.88 -16.97 -20.53
C HIS A 208 -14.81 -16.94 -21.63
N PRO A 209 -14.85 -17.87 -22.59
CA PRO A 209 -13.78 -18.02 -23.59
C PRO A 209 -13.62 -16.82 -24.53
N SER A 210 -14.65 -15.98 -24.63
CA SER A 210 -14.63 -14.73 -25.43
C SER A 210 -14.39 -13.48 -24.57
N ARG A 211 -14.09 -13.63 -23.27
CA ARG A 211 -13.74 -12.51 -22.38
C ARG A 211 -12.24 -12.30 -22.35
N TYR A 212 -11.82 -11.10 -22.62
CA TYR A 212 -10.43 -10.66 -22.61
C TYR A 212 -10.19 -9.67 -21.48
N ALA A 213 -9.07 -9.76 -20.78
CA ALA A 213 -8.69 -8.79 -19.76
C ALA A 213 -7.31 -8.21 -20.04
N LEU A 214 -7.16 -6.89 -19.90
CA LEU A 214 -5.90 -6.19 -19.82
C LEU A 214 -5.80 -5.54 -18.44
N VAL A 215 -4.79 -5.95 -17.67
CA VAL A 215 -4.58 -5.53 -16.28
C VAL A 215 -3.23 -4.86 -16.17
N ILE A 216 -3.20 -3.58 -15.80
CA ILE A 216 -1.99 -2.76 -15.73
C ILE A 216 -1.87 -2.15 -14.33
N GLY A 217 -0.68 -2.30 -13.71
CA GLY A 217 -0.35 -1.66 -12.43
C GLY A 217 0.96 -0.88 -12.52
N ASN A 218 0.89 0.43 -12.64
CA ASN A 218 2.04 1.31 -12.73
C ASN A 218 2.31 1.97 -11.37
N GLU A 219 3.35 1.51 -10.71
CA GLU A 219 3.73 1.94 -9.36
C GLU A 219 5.01 2.75 -9.33
N ASP A 220 6.10 2.23 -9.89
CA ASP A 220 7.46 2.72 -9.66
C ASP A 220 7.95 3.68 -10.74
N TYR A 221 7.42 4.90 -10.73
CA TYR A 221 7.82 5.96 -11.66
C TYR A 221 9.23 6.48 -11.38
N SER A 222 9.68 6.46 -10.13
CA SER A 222 11.00 6.96 -9.72
C SER A 222 12.15 6.13 -10.29
N LYS A 223 11.95 4.83 -10.50
CA LYS A 223 12.93 3.93 -11.11
C LYS A 223 13.14 4.22 -12.60
N PHE A 224 12.10 4.65 -13.30
CA PHE A 224 12.13 4.84 -14.76
C PHE A 224 12.41 6.29 -15.16
N GLN A 225 12.21 7.25 -14.28
CA GLN A 225 12.38 8.68 -14.57
C GLN A 225 13.41 9.33 -13.67
N ARG A 226 14.51 9.80 -14.25
CA ARG A 226 15.57 10.49 -13.52
C ARG A 226 15.04 11.78 -12.87
N GLY A 227 15.37 11.98 -11.60
CA GLY A 227 15.00 13.18 -10.84
C GLY A 227 13.66 13.09 -10.11
N LEU A 228 12.92 11.99 -10.25
CA LEU A 228 11.78 11.68 -9.37
C LEU A 228 12.27 10.96 -8.11
N ASN A 229 11.61 11.24 -6.99
CA ASN A 229 11.77 10.51 -5.73
C ASN A 229 10.59 9.52 -5.52
N ASN A 230 10.64 8.72 -4.46
CA ASN A 230 9.60 7.73 -4.17
C ASN A 230 8.20 8.34 -3.89
N GLU A 231 8.10 9.64 -3.66
CA GLU A 231 6.80 10.33 -3.53
C GLU A 231 6.04 10.40 -4.86
N ALA A 232 6.75 10.22 -6.00
CA ALA A 232 6.14 10.12 -7.31
C ALA A 232 5.52 8.75 -7.60
N ASN A 233 5.79 7.74 -6.78
CA ASN A 233 5.28 6.39 -6.97
C ASN A 233 3.81 6.29 -6.53
N VAL A 234 3.05 5.40 -7.19
CA VAL A 234 1.66 5.12 -6.85
C VAL A 234 1.60 3.88 -5.97
N LYS A 235 1.68 4.08 -4.65
CA LYS A 235 1.69 2.98 -3.68
C LYS A 235 0.59 1.96 -3.95
N PHE A 236 0.95 0.69 -3.91
CA PHE A 236 0.08 -0.47 -4.07
C PHE A 236 -0.48 -0.70 -5.48
N ALA A 237 -0.12 0.08 -6.50
CA ALA A 237 -0.64 -0.13 -7.85
C ALA A 237 -0.24 -1.49 -8.44
N ARG A 238 0.96 -2.00 -8.13
CA ARG A 238 1.38 -3.36 -8.50
C ARG A 238 0.57 -4.42 -7.77
N ASN A 239 0.37 -4.26 -6.46
CA ASN A 239 -0.43 -5.18 -5.67
C ASN A 239 -1.88 -5.20 -6.17
N ASP A 240 -2.46 -4.02 -6.36
CA ASP A 240 -3.80 -3.84 -6.92
C ASP A 240 -3.99 -4.64 -8.21
N ALA A 241 -3.07 -4.47 -9.16
CA ALA A 241 -3.14 -5.15 -10.46
C ALA A 241 -2.88 -6.67 -10.32
N THR A 242 -1.95 -7.08 -9.45
CA THR A 242 -1.64 -8.49 -9.21
C THR A 242 -2.86 -9.22 -8.65
N ILE A 243 -3.51 -8.65 -7.65
CA ILE A 243 -4.68 -9.27 -7.05
C ILE A 243 -5.90 -9.17 -7.98
N PHE A 244 -6.08 -8.03 -8.69
CA PHE A 244 -7.15 -7.93 -9.69
C PHE A 244 -6.99 -8.96 -10.82
N LYS A 245 -5.77 -9.25 -11.26
CA LYS A 245 -5.49 -10.35 -12.22
C LYS A 245 -6.05 -11.68 -11.71
N ASP A 246 -5.81 -12.00 -10.43
CA ASP A 246 -6.31 -13.24 -9.83
C ASP A 246 -7.86 -13.26 -9.76
N TYR A 247 -8.50 -12.12 -9.47
CA TYR A 247 -9.94 -11.97 -9.53
C TYR A 247 -10.47 -12.06 -10.98
N ALA A 248 -9.77 -11.48 -11.95
CA ALA A 248 -10.14 -11.58 -13.36
C ALA A 248 -10.21 -13.05 -13.81
N GLN A 249 -9.23 -13.85 -13.41
CA GLN A 249 -9.19 -15.27 -13.73
C GLN A 249 -10.22 -16.07 -12.92
N ARG A 250 -10.24 -15.90 -11.60
CA ARG A 250 -10.99 -16.77 -10.69
C ARG A 250 -12.45 -16.39 -10.51
N VAL A 251 -12.77 -15.09 -10.58
CA VAL A 251 -14.11 -14.54 -10.30
C VAL A 251 -14.80 -14.02 -11.55
N LEU A 252 -14.05 -13.39 -12.48
CA LEU A 252 -14.62 -12.93 -13.75
C LEU A 252 -14.55 -13.99 -14.84
N GLY A 253 -13.96 -15.15 -14.60
CA GLY A 253 -13.90 -16.28 -15.52
C GLY A 253 -13.07 -16.03 -16.79
N VAL A 254 -12.11 -15.12 -16.75
CA VAL A 254 -11.18 -14.87 -17.87
C VAL A 254 -10.20 -16.04 -17.98
N GLU A 255 -10.12 -16.67 -19.15
CA GLU A 255 -9.16 -17.73 -19.39
C GLU A 255 -7.72 -17.17 -19.41
N GLU A 256 -6.74 -17.93 -18.92
CA GLU A 256 -5.33 -17.51 -18.82
C GLU A 256 -4.78 -16.97 -20.14
N LYS A 257 -5.08 -17.63 -21.26
CA LYS A 257 -4.64 -17.20 -22.61
C LYS A 257 -5.21 -15.85 -23.07
N ASN A 258 -6.30 -15.39 -22.43
CA ASN A 258 -7.00 -14.14 -22.72
C ASN A 258 -6.72 -13.05 -21.66
N LEU A 259 -5.86 -13.34 -20.69
CA LEU A 259 -5.49 -12.45 -19.61
C LEU A 259 -4.09 -11.84 -19.86
N PHE A 260 -4.03 -10.54 -20.08
CA PHE A 260 -2.82 -9.79 -20.31
C PHE A 260 -2.51 -8.96 -19.06
N PHE A 261 -1.39 -9.22 -18.43
CA PHE A 261 -0.97 -8.59 -17.18
C PHE A 261 0.39 -7.93 -17.33
N ILE A 262 0.52 -6.69 -16.89
CA ILE A 262 1.78 -5.94 -16.89
C ILE A 262 1.86 -5.06 -15.66
N THR A 263 3.04 -5.00 -15.04
CA THR A 263 3.37 -4.03 -14.00
C THR A 263 4.46 -3.09 -14.49
N ASP A 264 4.40 -1.82 -14.07
CA ASP A 264 5.33 -0.77 -14.45
C ASP A 264 5.54 -0.68 -15.96
N ALA A 265 4.42 -0.62 -16.67
CA ALA A 265 4.39 -0.63 -18.12
C ALA A 265 4.88 0.69 -18.71
N THR A 266 5.78 0.59 -19.69
CA THR A 266 6.20 1.69 -20.56
C THR A 266 5.11 2.05 -21.57
N ALA A 267 5.23 3.22 -22.20
CA ALA A 267 4.28 3.67 -23.25
C ALA A 267 4.13 2.64 -24.36
N GLY A 268 5.24 2.12 -24.87
CA GLY A 268 5.23 1.14 -25.96
C GLY A 268 4.58 -0.21 -25.56
N GLU A 269 4.77 -0.65 -24.33
CA GLU A 269 4.13 -1.88 -23.81
C GLU A 269 2.62 -1.70 -23.64
N MET A 270 2.18 -0.57 -23.09
CA MET A 270 0.75 -0.27 -22.95
C MET A 270 0.07 -0.21 -24.34
N GLU A 271 0.64 0.52 -25.30
CA GLU A 271 0.11 0.60 -26.66
C GLU A 271 0.01 -0.77 -27.32
N GLN A 272 1.10 -1.56 -27.24
CA GLN A 272 1.14 -2.92 -27.80
C GLN A 272 0.04 -3.82 -27.25
N LYS A 273 -0.21 -3.76 -25.94
CA LYS A 273 -1.24 -4.61 -25.32
C LYS A 273 -2.67 -4.13 -25.58
N ILE A 274 -2.88 -2.81 -25.62
CA ILE A 274 -4.17 -2.23 -26.05
C ILE A 274 -4.46 -2.61 -27.50
N ASP A 275 -3.48 -2.58 -28.39
CA ASP A 275 -3.62 -3.03 -29.77
C ASP A 275 -3.93 -4.51 -29.86
N LEU A 276 -3.24 -5.33 -29.08
CA LEU A 276 -3.43 -6.78 -29.07
C LEU A 276 -4.86 -7.15 -28.65
N ILE A 277 -5.34 -6.61 -27.51
CA ILE A 277 -6.68 -6.93 -27.02
C ILE A 277 -7.76 -6.43 -27.97
N SER A 278 -7.56 -5.25 -28.58
CA SER A 278 -8.47 -4.71 -29.61
C SER A 278 -8.57 -5.66 -30.82
N LYS A 279 -7.44 -6.14 -31.34
CA LYS A 279 -7.42 -7.07 -32.49
C LYS A 279 -8.09 -8.40 -32.15
N LEU A 280 -7.84 -8.96 -30.97
CA LEU A 280 -8.46 -10.20 -30.51
C LEU A 280 -9.99 -10.04 -30.37
N ALA A 281 -10.44 -8.98 -29.72
CA ALA A 281 -11.85 -8.70 -29.56
C ALA A 281 -12.55 -8.45 -30.89
N THR A 282 -11.93 -7.71 -31.82
CA THR A 282 -12.46 -7.50 -33.18
C THR A 282 -12.63 -8.82 -33.92
N LYS A 283 -11.66 -9.73 -33.80
CA LYS A 283 -11.74 -11.06 -34.43
C LYS A 283 -12.87 -11.90 -33.85
N THR A 284 -13.13 -11.78 -32.55
CA THR A 284 -14.22 -12.47 -31.85
C THR A 284 -15.58 -11.84 -32.17
N GLY A 285 -15.62 -10.52 -32.39
CA GLY A 285 -16.83 -9.78 -32.74
C GLY A 285 -17.82 -9.63 -31.59
N ALA A 286 -19.12 -9.80 -31.90
CA ALA A 286 -20.22 -9.51 -30.97
C ALA A 286 -20.28 -10.42 -29.72
N GLU A 287 -19.52 -11.50 -29.68
CA GLU A 287 -19.41 -12.35 -28.47
C GLU A 287 -18.29 -11.88 -27.52
N ALA A 288 -17.45 -10.96 -27.97
CA ALA A 288 -16.33 -10.49 -27.17
C ALA A 288 -16.80 -9.67 -25.96
N GLU A 289 -16.14 -9.89 -24.84
CA GLU A 289 -16.21 -9.01 -23.66
C GLU A 289 -14.81 -8.54 -23.31
N ILE A 290 -14.67 -7.27 -22.95
CA ILE A 290 -13.38 -6.68 -22.61
C ILE A 290 -13.46 -6.14 -21.19
N VAL A 291 -12.44 -6.48 -20.38
CA VAL A 291 -12.18 -5.90 -19.07
C VAL A 291 -10.83 -5.19 -19.13
N PHE A 292 -10.85 -3.90 -18.91
CA PHE A 292 -9.64 -3.07 -18.83
C PHE A 292 -9.49 -2.57 -17.40
N TYR A 293 -8.42 -2.96 -16.74
CA TYR A 293 -8.07 -2.50 -15.41
C TYR A 293 -6.76 -1.70 -15.45
N PHE A 294 -6.75 -0.54 -14.80
CA PHE A 294 -5.57 0.28 -14.65
C PHE A 294 -5.47 0.84 -13.23
N ALA A 295 -4.33 0.64 -12.57
CA ALA A 295 -3.94 1.34 -11.36
C ALA A 295 -2.63 2.10 -11.64
N GLY A 296 -2.60 3.41 -11.36
CA GLY A 296 -1.45 4.24 -11.66
C GLY A 296 -1.79 5.73 -11.72
N HIS A 297 -0.86 6.53 -12.25
CA HIS A 297 -1.12 7.95 -12.48
C HIS A 297 -2.02 8.19 -13.69
N GLY A 298 -2.97 9.09 -13.48
CA GLY A 298 -3.70 9.76 -14.55
C GLY A 298 -3.47 11.26 -14.47
N LEU A 299 -3.29 11.93 -15.60
CA LEU A 299 -3.12 13.38 -15.67
C LEU A 299 -3.95 13.97 -16.81
N PRO A 300 -4.57 15.15 -16.60
CA PRO A 300 -5.15 15.91 -17.70
C PRO A 300 -4.06 16.72 -18.39
N ASP A 301 -4.16 16.90 -19.68
CA ASP A 301 -3.38 17.91 -20.39
C ASP A 301 -3.79 19.32 -19.92
N GLU A 302 -2.82 20.22 -19.76
CA GLU A 302 -3.08 21.54 -19.19
C GLU A 302 -3.94 22.46 -20.08
N VAL A 303 -3.86 22.27 -21.38
CA VAL A 303 -4.54 23.11 -22.38
C VAL A 303 -5.85 22.47 -22.82
N SER A 304 -5.79 21.23 -23.33
CA SER A 304 -6.94 20.52 -23.88
C SER A 304 -7.86 19.94 -22.80
N LYS A 305 -7.36 19.80 -21.56
CA LYS A 305 -8.04 19.15 -20.42
C LYS A 305 -8.32 17.66 -20.64
N GLU A 306 -7.80 17.06 -21.68
CA GLU A 306 -7.98 15.66 -22.00
C GLU A 306 -7.25 14.77 -21.00
N PRO A 307 -7.87 13.70 -20.47
CA PRO A 307 -7.25 12.80 -19.52
C PRO A 307 -6.35 11.77 -20.21
N TYR A 308 -5.21 11.51 -19.60
CA TYR A 308 -4.22 10.52 -20.03
C TYR A 308 -3.89 9.54 -18.92
N LEU A 309 -3.69 8.27 -19.28
CA LEU A 309 -3.00 7.28 -18.45
C LEU A 309 -1.49 7.47 -18.63
N ILE A 310 -0.75 7.47 -17.53
CA ILE A 310 0.67 7.78 -17.54
C ILE A 310 1.49 6.49 -17.43
N PRO A 311 2.23 6.09 -18.48
CA PRO A 311 3.23 5.03 -18.40
C PRO A 311 4.38 5.41 -17.47
N VAL A 312 5.11 4.43 -16.93
CA VAL A 312 6.19 4.71 -15.96
C VAL A 312 7.36 5.49 -16.55
N ASP A 313 7.57 5.42 -17.86
CA ASP A 313 8.64 6.10 -18.59
C ASP A 313 8.25 7.48 -19.16
N VAL A 314 7.01 7.95 -18.91
CA VAL A 314 6.49 9.22 -19.43
C VAL A 314 6.43 10.27 -18.33
N SER A 315 7.06 11.43 -18.61
CA SER A 315 7.06 12.56 -17.68
C SER A 315 5.69 13.21 -17.56
N GLY A 316 5.27 13.54 -16.33
CA GLY A 316 4.06 14.31 -16.08
C GLY A 316 4.03 15.71 -16.73
N THR A 317 5.19 16.27 -17.10
CA THR A 317 5.31 17.58 -17.78
C THR A 317 5.26 17.51 -19.29
N ASN A 318 5.39 16.30 -19.89
CA ASN A 318 5.32 16.09 -21.34
C ASN A 318 4.49 14.84 -21.65
N LEU A 319 3.25 15.03 -22.02
CA LEU A 319 2.28 13.96 -22.27
C LEU A 319 2.31 13.42 -23.72
N THR A 320 3.31 13.77 -24.54
CA THR A 320 3.36 13.37 -25.96
C THR A 320 3.29 11.86 -26.16
N SER A 321 3.92 11.09 -25.26
CA SER A 321 3.90 9.62 -25.28
C SER A 321 2.96 9.01 -24.22
N ALA A 322 2.15 9.83 -23.55
CA ALA A 322 1.15 9.32 -22.62
C ALA A 322 -0.05 8.73 -23.38
N ILE A 323 -0.75 7.82 -22.76
CA ILE A 323 -1.89 7.12 -23.38
C ILE A 323 -3.16 7.94 -23.18
N LYS A 324 -3.65 8.55 -24.26
CA LYS A 324 -4.89 9.34 -24.23
C LYS A 324 -6.08 8.44 -23.97
N LEU A 325 -6.83 8.73 -22.91
CA LEU A 325 -7.92 7.85 -22.45
C LEU A 325 -9.06 7.77 -23.48
N ALA A 326 -9.38 8.88 -24.16
CA ALA A 326 -10.39 8.89 -25.21
C ALA A 326 -10.03 7.94 -26.38
N ASP A 327 -8.75 7.82 -26.74
CA ASP A 327 -8.31 6.92 -27.82
C ASP A 327 -8.44 5.46 -27.40
N VAL A 328 -8.20 5.14 -26.12
CA VAL A 328 -8.41 3.80 -25.58
C VAL A 328 -9.91 3.44 -25.58
N TYR A 329 -10.76 4.36 -25.12
CA TYR A 329 -12.23 4.16 -25.18
C TYR A 329 -12.70 3.90 -26.60
N LYS A 330 -12.29 4.76 -27.52
CA LYS A 330 -12.65 4.63 -28.94
C LYS A 330 -12.18 3.28 -29.51
N LYS A 331 -10.90 2.97 -29.35
CA LYS A 331 -10.30 1.74 -29.89
C LYS A 331 -10.98 0.47 -29.40
N LEU A 332 -11.32 0.41 -28.11
CA LEU A 332 -11.96 -0.78 -27.54
C LEU A 332 -13.47 -0.82 -27.82
N SER A 333 -14.16 0.31 -27.91
CA SER A 333 -15.59 0.36 -28.28
C SER A 333 -15.83 -0.02 -29.74
N GLU A 334 -14.91 0.33 -30.65
CA GLU A 334 -15.03 0.03 -32.09
C GLU A 334 -14.76 -1.45 -32.43
N THR A 335 -14.38 -2.29 -31.44
CA THR A 335 -14.18 -3.73 -31.67
C THR A 335 -15.46 -4.52 -31.96
N GLY A 336 -16.62 -3.94 -31.70
CA GLY A 336 -17.91 -4.62 -31.80
C GLY A 336 -18.22 -5.55 -30.62
N ALA A 337 -17.45 -5.49 -29.54
CA ALA A 337 -17.65 -6.28 -28.32
C ALA A 337 -19.02 -5.98 -27.69
N GLN A 338 -19.70 -7.03 -27.17
CA GLN A 338 -20.98 -6.89 -26.47
C GLN A 338 -20.87 -6.13 -25.15
N LYS A 339 -19.69 -6.12 -24.52
CA LYS A 339 -19.44 -5.47 -23.24
C LYS A 339 -17.98 -5.02 -23.14
N VAL A 340 -17.75 -3.76 -22.82
CA VAL A 340 -16.44 -3.19 -22.54
C VAL A 340 -16.49 -2.50 -21.19
N THR A 341 -15.74 -3.00 -20.23
CA THR A 341 -15.73 -2.52 -18.86
C THR A 341 -14.34 -1.97 -18.50
N PHE A 342 -14.31 -0.75 -18.02
CA PHE A 342 -13.10 -0.15 -17.47
C PHE A 342 -13.21 -0.04 -15.96
N PHE A 343 -12.13 -0.43 -15.27
CA PHE A 343 -11.91 -0.15 -13.85
C PHE A 343 -10.64 0.69 -13.75
N LEU A 344 -10.77 1.95 -13.39
CA LEU A 344 -9.68 2.93 -13.39
C LEU A 344 -9.40 3.43 -11.97
N ASP A 345 -8.37 2.88 -11.35
CA ASP A 345 -7.85 3.35 -10.06
C ASP A 345 -6.74 4.38 -10.30
N ALA A 346 -7.15 5.52 -10.85
CA ALA A 346 -6.28 6.63 -11.22
C ALA A 346 -6.94 7.97 -10.95
N CYS A 347 -6.11 8.99 -10.68
CA CYS A 347 -6.55 10.37 -10.47
C CYS A 347 -6.39 11.16 -11.76
N PHE A 348 -7.47 11.70 -12.29
CA PHE A 348 -7.37 12.56 -13.49
C PHE A 348 -7.41 14.07 -13.15
N SER A 349 -7.43 14.45 -11.88
CA SER A 349 -7.35 15.86 -11.44
C SER A 349 -5.93 16.41 -11.35
N GLY A 350 -4.96 15.53 -11.57
CA GLY A 350 -3.56 15.88 -11.42
C GLY A 350 -3.01 15.70 -10.00
N GLY A 351 -3.78 15.16 -9.04
CA GLY A 351 -3.29 14.75 -7.72
C GLY A 351 -3.15 13.24 -7.68
N GLY A 352 -1.93 12.69 -7.65
CA GLY A 352 -1.68 11.27 -7.39
C GLY A 352 -2.05 10.86 -5.97
N ARG A 353 -1.97 9.55 -5.65
CA ARG A 353 -2.20 9.01 -4.28
C ARG A 353 -1.37 9.76 -3.22
N ASP A 354 -0.16 10.24 -3.56
CA ASP A 354 0.75 11.00 -2.69
C ASP A 354 1.29 12.31 -3.32
N ALA A 355 0.61 12.93 -4.30
CA ALA A 355 0.93 14.24 -4.91
C ALA A 355 2.30 14.37 -5.63
N GLY A 356 3.12 13.31 -5.73
CA GLY A 356 4.53 13.40 -6.12
C GLY A 356 4.81 13.79 -7.59
N LEU A 357 4.05 13.30 -8.57
CA LEU A 357 4.23 13.67 -9.99
C LEU A 357 3.82 15.12 -10.29
N LEU A 358 3.00 15.70 -9.42
CA LEU A 358 2.51 17.08 -9.53
C LEU A 358 3.34 18.10 -8.77
N ALA A 359 4.33 17.69 -7.98
CA ALA A 359 5.26 18.66 -7.37
C ALA A 359 5.93 19.55 -8.44
N ALA A 360 5.95 19.09 -9.69
CA ALA A 360 6.40 19.86 -10.85
C ALA A 360 5.30 20.71 -11.53
N ARG A 361 4.02 20.57 -11.13
CA ARG A 361 2.88 21.32 -11.69
C ARG A 361 2.19 22.12 -10.61
N SER A 362 2.10 23.43 -10.80
CA SER A 362 1.57 24.36 -9.80
C SER A 362 0.03 24.43 -9.75
N VAL A 363 -0.71 23.74 -10.62
CA VAL A 363 -2.17 23.92 -10.75
C VAL A 363 -2.90 22.60 -10.92
N LYS A 364 -3.92 22.37 -10.10
CA LYS A 364 -4.92 21.31 -10.31
C LYS A 364 -5.81 21.67 -11.50
N VAL A 365 -5.96 20.76 -12.43
CA VAL A 365 -6.74 20.94 -13.66
C VAL A 365 -7.91 19.95 -13.65
N LYS A 366 -9.13 20.47 -13.78
CA LYS A 366 -10.30 19.60 -13.95
C LYS A 366 -10.27 18.96 -15.34
N PRO A 367 -10.31 17.62 -15.44
CA PRO A 367 -10.34 16.96 -16.74
C PRO A 367 -11.64 17.26 -17.49
N LYS A 368 -11.55 17.25 -18.81
CA LYS A 368 -12.70 17.31 -19.69
C LYS A 368 -13.49 16.01 -19.59
N ASP A 369 -14.82 16.12 -19.61
CA ASP A 369 -15.67 14.94 -19.73
C ASP A 369 -15.52 14.29 -21.12
N GLU A 370 -14.98 13.07 -21.14
CA GLU A 370 -14.84 12.28 -22.36
C GLU A 370 -16.16 11.57 -22.68
N LEU A 371 -16.58 11.67 -23.94
CA LEU A 371 -17.73 10.88 -24.39
C LEU A 371 -17.29 9.44 -24.63
N VAL A 372 -18.06 8.51 -24.09
CA VAL A 372 -17.93 7.07 -24.36
C VAL A 372 -19.07 6.62 -25.28
N THR A 373 -18.77 5.80 -26.27
CA THR A 373 -19.71 5.27 -27.26
C THR A 373 -19.67 3.73 -27.26
N GLY A 374 -20.66 3.10 -27.84
CA GLY A 374 -20.75 1.63 -27.90
C GLY A 374 -21.11 1.02 -26.54
N ASN A 375 -20.83 -0.25 -26.36
CA ASN A 375 -21.20 -0.99 -25.15
C ASN A 375 -20.20 -0.79 -24.01
N VAL A 376 -19.99 0.47 -23.58
CA VAL A 376 -18.92 0.87 -22.65
C VAL A 376 -19.49 1.33 -21.31
N VAL A 377 -18.91 0.78 -20.22
CA VAL A 377 -19.10 1.24 -18.83
C VAL A 377 -17.73 1.45 -18.18
N VAL A 378 -17.55 2.62 -17.56
CA VAL A 378 -16.28 3.02 -16.91
C VAL A 378 -16.53 3.27 -15.43
N PHE A 379 -15.91 2.46 -14.58
CA PHE A 379 -15.82 2.71 -13.14
C PHE A 379 -14.52 3.45 -12.86
N SER A 380 -14.59 4.63 -12.27
CA SER A 380 -13.44 5.46 -11.92
C SER A 380 -13.34 5.67 -10.42
N ALA A 381 -12.12 5.63 -9.90
CA ALA A 381 -11.83 5.71 -8.47
C ALA A 381 -12.27 7.03 -7.82
N SER A 382 -12.34 8.12 -8.58
CA SER A 382 -12.67 9.44 -8.04
C SER A 382 -13.40 10.30 -9.07
N SER A 383 -14.10 11.31 -8.60
CA SER A 383 -14.69 12.37 -9.43
C SER A 383 -13.63 13.40 -9.84
N GLY A 384 -13.95 14.23 -10.83
CA GLY A 384 -13.06 15.12 -11.58
C GLY A 384 -11.97 15.90 -10.84
N GLU A 385 -12.17 16.35 -9.60
CA GLU A 385 -11.18 17.16 -8.84
C GLU A 385 -10.55 16.41 -7.67
N GLN A 386 -11.01 15.19 -7.39
CA GLN A 386 -10.57 14.38 -6.27
C GLN A 386 -9.40 13.46 -6.64
N SER A 387 -8.69 12.98 -5.62
CA SER A 387 -7.60 12.02 -5.78
C SER A 387 -8.05 10.61 -5.42
N SER A 388 -7.54 9.60 -6.12
CA SER A 388 -7.56 8.22 -5.64
C SER A 388 -6.60 8.10 -4.46
N LEU A 389 -7.03 7.49 -3.37
CA LEU A 389 -6.32 7.46 -2.11
C LEU A 389 -5.84 6.03 -1.77
N PRO A 390 -4.70 5.89 -1.08
CA PRO A 390 -4.26 4.60 -0.60
C PRO A 390 -5.09 4.16 0.62
N TYR A 391 -5.31 2.87 0.74
CA TYR A 391 -5.81 2.22 1.94
C TYR A 391 -4.67 1.42 2.56
N THR A 392 -3.78 2.11 3.28
CA THR A 392 -2.49 1.57 3.73
C THR A 392 -2.63 0.28 4.53
N ASP A 393 -3.58 0.22 5.49
CA ASP A 393 -3.83 -0.98 6.31
C ASP A 393 -4.31 -2.18 5.49
N LYS A 394 -4.75 -1.94 4.27
CA LYS A 394 -5.23 -2.97 3.34
C LYS A 394 -4.28 -3.22 2.17
N GLN A 395 -3.17 -2.49 2.10
CA GLN A 395 -2.15 -2.62 1.05
C GLN A 395 -2.70 -2.49 -0.37
N HIS A 396 -3.73 -1.65 -0.56
CA HIS A 396 -4.43 -1.40 -1.82
C HIS A 396 -4.73 0.08 -2.02
N GLY A 397 -5.08 0.44 -3.25
CA GLY A 397 -5.89 1.62 -3.48
C GLY A 397 -7.29 1.43 -2.89
N MET A 398 -7.88 2.49 -2.33
CA MET A 398 -9.16 2.36 -1.64
C MET A 398 -10.28 1.91 -2.58
N PHE A 399 -10.31 2.41 -3.82
CA PHE A 399 -11.26 1.96 -4.85
C PHE A 399 -11.07 0.47 -5.17
N THR A 400 -9.83 0.04 -5.44
CA THR A 400 -9.54 -1.36 -5.77
C THR A 400 -9.89 -2.28 -4.61
N TYR A 401 -9.55 -1.92 -3.36
CA TYR A 401 -9.93 -2.73 -2.21
C TYR A 401 -11.43 -3.00 -2.14
N PHE A 402 -12.28 -1.96 -2.23
CA PHE A 402 -13.74 -2.16 -2.14
C PHE A 402 -14.33 -2.84 -3.37
N LEU A 403 -13.75 -2.64 -4.56
CA LEU A 403 -14.08 -3.41 -5.75
C LEU A 403 -13.84 -4.92 -5.52
N LEU A 404 -12.61 -5.28 -5.11
CA LEU A 404 -12.25 -6.67 -4.82
C LEU A 404 -13.06 -7.26 -3.67
N LYS A 405 -13.30 -6.48 -2.61
CA LYS A 405 -14.10 -6.89 -1.46
C LYS A 405 -15.51 -7.30 -1.88
N LYS A 406 -16.14 -6.48 -2.74
CA LYS A 406 -17.49 -6.80 -3.20
C LYS A 406 -17.52 -8.00 -4.14
N LEU A 407 -16.52 -8.13 -5.01
CA LEU A 407 -16.37 -9.32 -5.87
C LEU A 407 -16.15 -10.59 -5.05
N GLN A 408 -15.37 -10.51 -3.95
CA GLN A 408 -15.14 -11.61 -3.03
C GLN A 408 -16.44 -12.05 -2.33
N GLU A 409 -17.17 -11.11 -1.71
CA GLU A 409 -18.39 -11.35 -0.97
C GLU A 409 -19.50 -11.95 -1.86
N SER A 410 -19.67 -11.40 -3.05
CA SER A 410 -20.69 -11.84 -4.00
C SER A 410 -20.30 -13.08 -4.82
N LYS A 411 -19.01 -13.48 -4.75
CA LYS A 411 -18.42 -14.50 -5.63
C LYS A 411 -18.67 -14.18 -7.12
N GLY A 412 -18.62 -12.89 -7.48
CA GLY A 412 -18.92 -12.39 -8.83
C GLY A 412 -20.42 -12.34 -9.19
N ASN A 413 -21.31 -12.88 -8.37
CA ASN A 413 -22.74 -12.83 -8.62
C ASN A 413 -23.36 -11.50 -8.17
N ILE A 414 -23.10 -10.48 -8.94
CA ILE A 414 -23.54 -9.11 -8.65
C ILE A 414 -23.77 -8.33 -9.94
N THR A 415 -24.76 -7.43 -9.93
CA THR A 415 -24.99 -6.51 -11.05
C THR A 415 -24.10 -5.27 -10.95
N TYR A 416 -23.86 -4.62 -12.09
CA TYR A 416 -23.03 -3.41 -12.16
C TYR A 416 -23.60 -2.26 -11.31
N GLY A 417 -24.93 -2.06 -11.30
CA GLY A 417 -25.55 -1.06 -10.45
C GLY A 417 -25.27 -1.29 -8.98
N LYS A 418 -25.47 -2.51 -8.48
CA LYS A 418 -25.18 -2.86 -7.08
C LYS A 418 -23.69 -2.77 -6.74
N LEU A 419 -22.80 -3.12 -7.69
CA LEU A 419 -21.35 -2.96 -7.52
C LEU A 419 -20.98 -1.50 -7.41
N ALA A 420 -21.52 -0.65 -8.29
CA ALA A 420 -21.31 0.80 -8.28
C ALA A 420 -21.73 1.43 -6.95
N ASP A 421 -22.93 1.13 -6.48
CA ASP A 421 -23.46 1.64 -5.21
C ASP A 421 -22.57 1.22 -4.02
N PHE A 422 -22.17 -0.05 -3.98
CA PHE A 422 -21.33 -0.56 -2.90
C PHE A 422 -19.95 0.15 -2.89
N VAL A 423 -19.28 0.21 -4.03
CA VAL A 423 -17.95 0.83 -4.12
C VAL A 423 -18.03 2.31 -3.78
N LYS A 424 -19.00 3.04 -4.36
CA LYS A 424 -19.19 4.47 -4.08
C LYS A 424 -19.40 4.72 -2.59
N ASN A 425 -20.38 4.06 -1.97
CA ASN A 425 -20.75 4.32 -0.58
C ASN A 425 -19.60 4.02 0.39
N ASN A 426 -18.90 2.90 0.20
CA ASN A 426 -17.81 2.52 1.11
C ASN A 426 -16.57 3.39 0.92
N VAL A 427 -16.17 3.68 -0.32
CA VAL A 427 -15.02 4.55 -0.59
C VAL A 427 -15.24 5.96 -0.07
N SER A 428 -16.43 6.56 -0.30
CA SER A 428 -16.74 7.92 0.15
C SER A 428 -16.66 8.04 1.67
N ILE A 429 -17.12 7.05 2.42
CA ILE A 429 -17.07 7.05 3.90
C ILE A 429 -15.64 6.81 4.39
N GLU A 430 -14.99 5.76 3.89
CA GLU A 430 -13.67 5.36 4.40
C GLU A 430 -12.56 6.35 4.03
N SER A 431 -12.65 7.03 2.89
CA SER A 431 -11.68 8.04 2.49
C SER A 431 -11.64 9.22 3.46
N LEU A 432 -12.79 9.66 3.94
CA LEU A 432 -12.88 10.69 4.99
C LEU A 432 -12.34 10.16 6.32
N ARG A 433 -12.70 8.92 6.69
CA ARG A 433 -12.30 8.32 7.98
C ARG A 433 -10.80 8.07 8.08
N ILE A 434 -10.18 7.53 7.04
CA ILE A 434 -8.77 7.09 7.05
C ILE A 434 -7.82 8.20 6.58
N ASN A 435 -8.18 8.89 5.49
CA ASN A 435 -7.27 9.85 4.83
C ASN A 435 -7.64 11.32 5.11
N SER A 436 -8.77 11.59 5.78
CA SER A 436 -9.31 12.95 5.98
C SER A 436 -9.47 13.72 4.67
N LYS A 437 -9.76 13.01 3.58
CA LYS A 437 -9.94 13.55 2.23
C LYS A 437 -11.12 12.85 1.55
N GLU A 438 -11.83 13.58 0.69
CA GLU A 438 -12.95 13.03 -0.08
C GLU A 438 -12.44 12.25 -1.29
N GLN A 439 -13.02 11.07 -1.50
CA GLN A 439 -12.88 10.28 -2.72
C GLN A 439 -14.24 9.68 -3.06
N ASP A 440 -14.84 10.14 -4.15
CA ASP A 440 -16.14 9.68 -4.61
C ASP A 440 -16.00 8.94 -5.96
N PRO A 441 -16.05 7.63 -5.96
CA PRO A 441 -16.09 6.85 -7.19
C PRO A 441 -17.27 7.21 -8.08
N THR A 442 -17.03 7.19 -9.38
CA THR A 442 -18.05 7.50 -10.38
C THR A 442 -18.17 6.39 -11.40
N VAL A 443 -19.37 6.29 -12.03
CA VAL A 443 -19.59 5.42 -13.18
C VAL A 443 -20.00 6.26 -14.37
N LYS A 444 -19.25 6.15 -15.46
CA LYS A 444 -19.58 6.76 -16.75
C LYS A 444 -20.08 5.67 -17.70
N VAL A 445 -21.16 5.97 -18.39
CA VAL A 445 -21.85 5.00 -19.22
C VAL A 445 -22.11 5.62 -20.60
N SER A 446 -21.94 4.84 -21.67
CA SER A 446 -22.31 5.28 -22.99
C SER A 446 -23.83 5.40 -23.14
N MET A 447 -24.28 6.28 -24.00
CA MET A 447 -25.72 6.41 -24.32
C MET A 447 -26.32 5.11 -24.85
N ASP A 448 -25.55 4.29 -25.54
CA ASP A 448 -25.99 3.04 -26.14
C ASP A 448 -26.40 1.96 -25.13
N VAL A 449 -25.98 2.11 -23.88
CA VAL A 449 -26.27 1.13 -22.80
C VAL A 449 -26.85 1.77 -21.54
N GLN A 450 -27.21 3.04 -21.57
CA GLN A 450 -27.71 3.82 -20.45
C GLN A 450 -28.87 3.13 -19.71
N ASP A 451 -29.77 2.50 -20.45
CA ASP A 451 -30.99 1.88 -19.88
C ASP A 451 -30.77 0.43 -19.39
N LYS A 452 -29.61 -0.18 -19.66
CA LYS A 452 -29.40 -1.62 -19.38
C LYS A 452 -28.15 -1.93 -18.55
N TRP A 453 -27.17 -1.02 -18.45
CA TRP A 453 -25.88 -1.28 -17.82
C TRP A 453 -25.97 -1.73 -16.35
N GLU A 454 -26.93 -1.16 -15.59
CA GLU A 454 -27.11 -1.51 -14.17
C GLU A 454 -27.48 -2.98 -13.96
N SER A 455 -28.15 -3.55 -14.94
CA SER A 455 -28.55 -4.97 -14.94
C SER A 455 -27.46 -5.92 -15.43
N TRP A 456 -26.39 -5.41 -16.03
CA TRP A 456 -25.26 -6.25 -16.43
C TRP A 456 -24.67 -6.96 -15.22
N THR A 457 -24.32 -8.23 -15.36
CA THR A 457 -23.65 -8.99 -14.32
C THR A 457 -22.13 -8.97 -14.53
N VAL A 458 -21.43 -9.08 -13.43
CA VAL A 458 -19.95 -9.14 -13.44
C VAL A 458 -19.49 -10.48 -14.00
N ASN A 459 -20.23 -11.54 -13.68
CA ASN A 459 -19.94 -12.91 -14.09
C ASN A 459 -20.96 -13.39 -15.13
#